data_177207bd7add8043871485fa1638e926
#
_entry.id   177207bd7add8043871485fa1638e926
#
_cell.length_a   1.000
_cell.length_b   1.000
_cell.length_c   1.000
_cell.angle_alpha   90.00
_cell.angle_beta   90.00
_cell.angle_gamma   90.00
#
_symmetry.space_group_name_H-M   'P 1'
#
loop_
_entity.id
_entity.type
_entity.pdbx_description
1 polymer ?
#
loop_
_entity_poly.entity_id
_entity_poly.type
_entity_poly.pdbx_seq_one_letter_code
_entity_poly.pdbx_strand_id
1 'polypeptide(L)'
;MDYFRELEQEDPEFFYKIKLDADHRVECLFWVDSAARHVYIKSYIDLVSIDATYMTNMYDMPFTPFIGINKHGQSFMLGCAFIQNEKTPSYIWLFETFLEAMKGKLPVSIITDQDAAMRAAIAQVFPNTNHRNCR
;
A
#
# COMPACT_ATOMS: atom_id res chain seq x y z
N MET A 1 0.00 18.58 -3.79
CA MET A 1 0.73 18.25 -2.57
C MET A 1 0.23 18.98 -1.35
N ASP A 2 -0.30 20.17 -1.50
CA ASP A 2 -0.87 20.91 -0.39
C ASP A 2 -2.08 20.20 0.22
N TYR A 3 -2.81 19.45 -0.60
CA TYR A 3 -3.95 18.67 -0.12
C TYR A 3 -3.56 17.66 0.97
N PHE A 4 -2.44 16.95 0.77
CA PHE A 4 -1.96 15.98 1.75
C PHE A 4 -1.43 16.65 3.01
N ARG A 5 -0.82 17.82 2.88
CA ARG A 5 -0.40 18.60 4.04
C ARG A 5 -1.59 19.07 4.86
N GLU A 6 -2.68 19.49 4.19
CA GLU A 6 -3.90 19.88 4.86
C GLU A 6 -4.52 18.71 5.61
N LEU A 7 -4.56 17.53 4.98
CA LEU A 7 -5.07 16.32 5.63
C LEU A 7 -4.22 15.94 6.85
N GLU A 8 -2.91 16.09 6.76
CA GLU A 8 -2.01 15.81 7.88
C GLU A 8 -2.24 16.78 9.03
N GLN A 9 -2.55 18.03 8.74
CA GLN A 9 -2.87 19.03 9.78
C GLN A 9 -4.18 18.71 10.47
N GLU A 10 -5.19 18.26 9.74
CA GLU A 10 -6.50 17.90 10.31
C GLU A 10 -6.44 16.57 11.03
N ASP A 11 -5.60 15.66 10.57
CA ASP A 11 -5.43 14.31 11.11
C ASP A 11 -3.92 14.07 11.34
N PRO A 12 -3.41 14.31 12.56
CA PRO A 12 -1.97 14.19 12.82
C PRO A 12 -1.39 12.82 12.57
N GLU A 13 -2.22 11.77 12.54
CA GLU A 13 -1.75 10.42 12.26
C GLU A 13 -1.97 10.01 10.79
N PHE A 14 -2.41 10.95 9.95
CA PHE A 14 -2.47 10.73 8.51
C PHE A 14 -1.04 10.58 7.98
N PHE A 15 -0.81 9.50 7.25
CA PHE A 15 0.51 9.20 6.71
C PHE A 15 0.49 9.30 5.19
N TYR A 16 1.49 9.97 4.63
CA TYR A 16 1.72 9.92 3.20
C TYR A 16 3.21 9.97 2.93
N LYS A 17 3.63 9.40 1.81
CA LYS A 17 5.01 9.44 1.37
C LYS A 17 5.05 9.54 -0.14
N ILE A 18 5.95 10.35 -0.64
CA ILE A 18 6.08 10.63 -2.06
C ILE A 18 7.52 10.34 -2.48
N LYS A 19 7.66 9.67 -3.61
CA LYS A 19 8.96 9.51 -4.25
C LYS A 19 8.96 10.32 -5.54
N LEU A 20 9.96 11.20 -5.69
CA LEU A 20 10.10 12.03 -6.88
C LEU A 20 11.20 11.46 -7.77
N ASP A 21 11.03 11.62 -9.08
CA ASP A 21 12.08 11.25 -10.03
C ASP A 21 13.11 12.39 -10.15
N ALA A 22 14.09 12.24 -11.07
CA ALA A 22 15.14 13.21 -11.27
C ALA A 22 14.61 14.57 -11.73
N ASP A 23 13.43 14.60 -12.35
CA ASP A 23 12.80 15.83 -12.84
C ASP A 23 11.80 16.40 -11.82
N HIS A 24 11.81 15.91 -10.58
CA HIS A 24 10.91 16.31 -9.51
C HIS A 24 9.44 16.03 -9.80
N ARG A 25 9.16 15.01 -10.64
CA ARG A 25 7.80 14.53 -10.88
C ARG A 25 7.48 13.38 -9.92
N VAL A 26 6.21 13.22 -9.60
CA VAL A 26 5.77 12.13 -8.72
C VAL A 26 6.04 10.79 -9.42
N GLU A 27 6.90 9.99 -8.82
CA GLU A 27 7.19 8.63 -9.30
C GLU A 27 6.32 7.62 -8.56
N CYS A 28 6.18 7.77 -7.25
CA CYS A 28 5.33 6.94 -6.43
C CYS A 28 4.69 7.79 -5.33
N LEU A 29 3.50 7.41 -4.94
CA LEU A 29 2.75 8.09 -3.88
C LEU A 29 1.97 7.05 -3.09
N PHE A 30 2.07 7.11 -1.77
CA PHE A 30 1.30 6.25 -0.86
C PHE A 30 0.66 7.12 0.21
N TRP A 31 -0.59 6.81 0.58
CA TRP A 31 -1.25 7.50 1.69
C TRP A 31 -2.21 6.57 2.42
N VAL A 32 -2.40 6.86 3.71
CA VAL A 32 -3.34 6.13 4.57
C VAL A 32 -3.78 7.06 5.70
N ASP A 33 -5.06 7.04 6.05
CA ASP A 33 -5.56 7.86 7.15
C ASP A 33 -5.34 7.17 8.51
N SER A 34 -5.56 7.93 9.59
CA SER A 34 -5.35 7.41 10.95
C SER A 34 -6.30 6.27 11.28
N ALA A 35 -7.55 6.36 10.84
CA ALA A 35 -8.53 5.31 11.13
C ALA A 35 -8.09 3.97 10.56
N ALA A 36 -7.61 3.96 9.31
CA ALA A 36 -7.12 2.73 8.68
C ALA A 36 -5.87 2.21 9.38
N ARG A 37 -4.96 3.09 9.77
CA ARG A 37 -3.75 2.69 10.52
C ARG A 37 -4.13 2.03 11.84
N HIS A 38 -5.06 2.62 12.58
CA HIS A 38 -5.51 2.06 13.85
C HIS A 38 -6.20 0.69 13.67
N VAL A 39 -7.03 0.56 12.65
CA VAL A 39 -7.68 -0.72 12.36
C VAL A 39 -6.64 -1.81 12.11
N TYR A 40 -5.64 -1.53 11.30
CA TYR A 40 -4.62 -2.52 10.97
C TYR A 40 -3.75 -2.84 12.20
N ILE A 41 -3.28 -1.81 12.91
CA ILE A 41 -2.31 -2.00 13.99
C ILE A 41 -2.95 -2.64 15.22
N LYS A 42 -4.18 -2.23 15.57
CA LYS A 42 -4.84 -2.65 16.81
C LYS A 42 -5.86 -3.78 16.64
N SER A 43 -6.34 -4.01 15.42
CA SER A 43 -7.33 -5.05 15.15
C SER A 43 -6.68 -6.26 14.50
N TYR A 44 -7.40 -7.36 14.49
CA TYR A 44 -6.92 -8.60 13.90
C TYR A 44 -7.21 -8.61 12.42
N ILE A 45 -6.29 -8.04 11.64
CA ILE A 45 -6.33 -8.11 10.18
C ILE A 45 -5.35 -9.18 9.76
N ASP A 46 -5.86 -10.33 9.34
CA ASP A 46 -5.04 -11.48 8.97
C ASP A 46 -4.62 -11.44 7.50
N LEU A 47 -5.46 -10.89 6.64
CA LEU A 47 -5.28 -10.96 5.20
C LEU A 47 -5.27 -9.56 4.61
N VAL A 48 -4.27 -9.26 3.80
CA VAL A 48 -4.18 -8.02 3.05
C VAL A 48 -4.22 -8.35 1.57
N SER A 49 -5.19 -7.78 0.87
CA SER A 49 -5.32 -7.92 -0.58
C SER A 49 -4.69 -6.70 -1.24
N ILE A 50 -3.79 -6.94 -2.16
CA ILE A 50 -3.09 -5.88 -2.89
C ILE A 50 -3.29 -6.14 -4.38
N ASP A 51 -3.87 -5.17 -5.07
CA ASP A 51 -4.18 -5.32 -6.49
C ASP A 51 -3.86 -4.03 -7.22
N ALA A 52 -3.09 -4.12 -8.28
CA ALA A 52 -2.75 -2.96 -9.11
C ALA A 52 -3.74 -2.90 -10.28
N THR A 53 -4.47 -1.82 -10.37
CA THR A 53 -5.42 -1.61 -11.46
C THR A 53 -5.08 -0.31 -12.18
N TYR A 54 -5.30 -0.32 -13.50
CA TYR A 54 -5.12 0.88 -14.29
C TYR A 54 -6.43 1.66 -14.29
N MET A 55 -6.43 2.81 -13.60
CA MET A 55 -7.59 3.70 -13.54
C MET A 55 -7.19 5.06 -14.06
N THR A 56 -8.12 5.73 -14.74
CA THR A 56 -7.89 7.12 -15.15
C THR A 56 -7.75 7.99 -13.90
N ASN A 57 -6.61 8.67 -13.79
CA ASN A 57 -6.34 9.55 -12.66
C ASN A 57 -5.43 10.69 -13.12
N MET A 58 -5.29 11.70 -12.24
CA MET A 58 -4.53 12.91 -12.58
C MET A 58 -3.04 12.65 -12.79
N TYR A 59 -2.52 11.53 -12.29
CA TYR A 59 -1.12 11.18 -12.41
C TYR A 59 -0.85 10.20 -13.56
N ASP A 60 -1.89 9.69 -14.19
CA ASP A 60 -1.80 8.68 -15.26
C ASP A 60 -0.94 7.48 -14.83
N MET A 61 -1.16 7.01 -13.62
CA MET A 61 -0.37 5.94 -12.99
C MET A 61 -1.28 4.81 -12.52
N PRO A 62 -0.77 3.56 -12.48
CA PRO A 62 -1.53 2.47 -11.88
C PRO A 62 -1.90 2.75 -10.43
N PHE A 63 -3.15 2.46 -10.08
CA PHE A 63 -3.68 2.64 -8.73
C PHE A 63 -3.60 1.31 -7.99
N THR A 64 -3.03 1.32 -6.80
CA THR A 64 -2.80 0.11 -6.00
C THR A 64 -3.40 0.27 -4.61
N PRO A 65 -4.65 -0.19 -4.39
CA PRO A 65 -5.24 -0.16 -3.06
C PRO A 65 -4.78 -1.34 -2.22
N PHE A 66 -4.70 -1.12 -0.91
CA PHE A 66 -4.45 -2.16 0.09
C PHE A 66 -5.74 -2.39 0.86
N ILE A 67 -6.30 -3.59 0.76
CA ILE A 67 -7.56 -3.93 1.41
C ILE A 67 -7.29 -4.97 2.49
N GLY A 68 -7.61 -4.62 3.74
CA GLY A 68 -7.52 -5.57 4.84
C GLY A 68 -8.82 -6.32 5.01
N ILE A 69 -8.73 -7.62 5.31
CA ILE A 69 -9.88 -8.47 5.54
C ILE A 69 -9.69 -9.14 6.90
N ASN A 70 -10.67 -8.97 7.81
CA ASN A 70 -10.61 -9.60 9.11
C ASN A 70 -11.22 -10.99 9.07
N LYS A 71 -11.19 -11.69 10.20
CA LYS A 71 -11.70 -13.06 10.30
C LYS A 71 -13.22 -13.14 10.11
N HIS A 72 -13.92 -12.03 10.22
CA HIS A 72 -15.37 -11.97 10.00
C HIS A 72 -15.74 -11.64 8.56
N GLY A 73 -14.74 -11.54 7.66
CA GLY A 73 -14.97 -11.23 6.26
C GLY A 73 -15.22 -9.75 5.96
N GLN A 74 -15.03 -8.88 6.95
CA GLN A 74 -15.20 -7.45 6.74
C GLN A 74 -13.95 -6.86 6.07
N SER A 75 -14.17 -5.95 5.11
CA SER A 75 -13.09 -5.33 4.34
C SER A 75 -12.85 -3.90 4.79
N PHE A 76 -11.58 -3.50 4.84
CA PHE A 76 -11.18 -2.15 5.22
C PHE A 76 -10.12 -1.65 4.23
N MET A 77 -10.26 -0.40 3.79
CA MET A 77 -9.23 0.24 2.96
C MET A 77 -8.06 0.61 3.86
N LEU A 78 -6.93 -0.07 3.70
CA LEU A 78 -5.75 0.13 4.54
C LEU A 78 -4.76 1.15 3.98
N GLY A 79 -5.00 1.63 2.80
CA GLY A 79 -4.14 2.61 2.16
C GLY A 79 -4.25 2.51 0.66
N CYS A 80 -3.73 3.52 -0.01
CA CYS A 80 -3.78 3.60 -1.46
C CYS A 80 -2.45 4.09 -1.98
N ALA A 81 -2.12 3.70 -3.21
CA ALA A 81 -0.89 4.14 -3.83
C ALA A 81 -1.07 4.36 -5.32
N PHE A 82 -0.27 5.27 -5.85
CA PHE A 82 0.00 5.38 -7.27
C PHE A 82 1.46 5.02 -7.48
N ILE A 83 1.76 4.18 -8.46
CA ILE A 83 3.13 3.79 -8.80
C ILE A 83 3.37 4.06 -10.28
N GLN A 84 4.59 4.51 -10.62
CA GLN A 84 4.91 4.90 -11.98
C GLN A 84 4.86 3.71 -12.94
N ASN A 85 5.28 2.54 -12.46
CA ASN A 85 5.30 1.33 -13.27
C ASN A 85 5.06 0.11 -12.38
N GLU A 86 4.74 -1.00 -12.98
CA GLU A 86 4.47 -2.26 -12.28
C GLU A 86 5.72 -3.16 -12.25
N LYS A 87 6.87 -2.56 -11.93
CA LYS A 87 8.15 -3.27 -11.83
C LYS A 87 8.50 -3.54 -10.38
N THR A 88 9.35 -4.53 -10.16
CA THR A 88 9.74 -4.97 -8.83
C THR A 88 10.26 -3.84 -7.92
N PRO A 89 11.17 -2.95 -8.36
CA PRO A 89 11.62 -1.87 -7.48
C PRO A 89 10.51 -0.95 -6.99
N SER A 90 9.50 -0.67 -7.83
CA SER A 90 8.37 0.16 -7.42
C SER A 90 7.55 -0.52 -6.34
N TYR A 91 7.30 -1.81 -6.47
CA TYR A 91 6.58 -2.58 -5.45
C TYR A 91 7.38 -2.72 -4.16
N ILE A 92 8.71 -2.84 -4.24
CA ILE A 92 9.56 -2.89 -3.05
C ILE A 92 9.42 -1.59 -2.26
N TRP A 93 9.52 -0.45 -2.94
CA TRP A 93 9.32 0.85 -2.30
C TRP A 93 7.94 0.94 -1.65
N LEU A 94 6.92 0.51 -2.38
CA LEU A 94 5.54 0.57 -1.91
C LEU A 94 5.34 -0.27 -0.65
N PHE A 95 5.83 -1.50 -0.64
CA PHE A 95 5.65 -2.40 0.49
C PHE A 95 6.47 -1.95 1.70
N GLU A 96 7.67 -1.43 1.49
CA GLU A 96 8.45 -0.85 2.58
C GLU A 96 7.77 0.37 3.17
N THR A 97 7.16 1.19 2.32
CA THR A 97 6.41 2.38 2.77
C THR A 97 5.17 1.97 3.56
N PHE A 98 4.47 0.92 3.12
CA PHE A 98 3.34 0.38 3.87
C PHE A 98 3.78 -0.08 5.26
N LEU A 99 4.88 -0.80 5.38
CA LEU A 99 5.41 -1.20 6.69
C LEU A 99 5.75 0.00 7.57
N GLU A 100 6.36 1.02 6.99
CA GLU A 100 6.67 2.24 7.73
C GLU A 100 5.40 2.88 8.27
N ALA A 101 4.36 2.98 7.44
CA ALA A 101 3.08 3.55 7.84
C ALA A 101 2.42 2.72 8.95
N MET A 102 2.60 1.42 8.93
CA MET A 102 2.00 0.49 9.89
C MET A 102 2.93 0.14 11.05
N LYS A 103 3.96 0.95 11.26
CA LYS A 103 4.90 0.81 12.39
C LYS A 103 5.58 -0.55 12.42
N GLY A 104 5.84 -1.11 11.25
CA GLY A 104 6.56 -2.37 11.11
C GLY A 104 5.73 -3.62 11.33
N LYS A 105 4.41 -3.50 11.48
CA LYS A 105 3.55 -4.67 11.65
C LYS A 105 3.40 -5.41 10.33
N LEU A 106 3.88 -6.65 10.28
CA LEU A 106 3.82 -7.48 9.09
C LEU A 106 2.44 -8.11 8.93
N PRO A 107 1.90 -8.18 7.71
CA PRO A 107 0.66 -8.94 7.49
C PRO A 107 0.92 -10.44 7.62
N VAL A 108 -0.08 -11.16 8.11
CA VAL A 108 0.03 -12.62 8.25
C VAL A 108 -0.06 -13.28 6.88
N SER A 109 -0.98 -12.82 6.05
CA SER A 109 -1.18 -13.33 4.70
C SER A 109 -1.42 -12.18 3.73
N ILE A 110 -0.92 -12.35 2.51
CA ILE A 110 -1.14 -11.39 1.42
C ILE A 110 -1.71 -12.15 0.24
N ILE A 111 -2.74 -11.58 -0.39
CA ILE A 111 -3.30 -12.12 -1.62
C ILE A 111 -3.12 -11.09 -2.74
N THR A 112 -2.59 -11.52 -3.87
CA THR A 112 -2.34 -10.67 -5.03
C THR A 112 -2.68 -11.39 -6.31
N ASP A 113 -2.67 -10.65 -7.43
CA ASP A 113 -2.70 -11.23 -8.76
C ASP A 113 -1.43 -12.06 -9.01
N GLN A 114 -1.45 -12.82 -10.11
CA GLN A 114 -0.26 -13.56 -10.57
C GLN A 114 0.68 -12.61 -11.30
N ASP A 115 1.25 -11.66 -10.56
CA ASP A 115 2.19 -10.70 -11.08
C ASP A 115 3.58 -11.04 -10.56
N ALA A 116 4.51 -11.32 -11.47
CA ALA A 116 5.86 -11.75 -11.12
C ALA A 116 6.63 -10.66 -10.37
N ALA A 117 6.45 -9.40 -10.77
CA ALA A 117 7.14 -8.28 -10.13
C ALA A 117 6.65 -8.09 -8.69
N MET A 118 5.33 -8.18 -8.48
CA MET A 118 4.76 -8.06 -7.14
C MET A 118 5.17 -9.22 -6.26
N ARG A 119 5.18 -10.44 -6.81
CA ARG A 119 5.61 -11.63 -6.08
C ARG A 119 7.07 -11.50 -5.63
N ALA A 120 7.95 -11.03 -6.52
CA ALA A 120 9.36 -10.84 -6.19
C ALA A 120 9.54 -9.81 -5.08
N ALA A 121 8.79 -8.73 -5.12
CA ALA A 121 8.84 -7.69 -4.10
C ALA A 121 8.35 -8.21 -2.74
N ILE A 122 7.28 -9.00 -2.74
CA ILE A 122 6.74 -9.60 -1.50
C ILE A 122 7.78 -10.55 -0.89
N ALA A 123 8.44 -11.36 -1.71
CA ALA A 123 9.46 -12.27 -1.22
C ALA A 123 10.63 -11.53 -0.57
N GLN A 124 10.93 -10.34 -1.03
CA GLN A 124 12.02 -9.53 -0.48
C GLN A 124 11.60 -8.76 0.78
N VAL A 125 10.43 -8.14 0.77
CA VAL A 125 9.98 -7.26 1.87
C VAL A 125 9.25 -8.05 2.96
N PHE A 126 8.49 -9.07 2.57
CA PHE A 126 7.66 -9.86 3.50
C PHE A 126 8.02 -11.37 3.40
N PRO A 127 9.28 -11.75 3.66
CA PRO A 127 9.71 -13.13 3.39
C PRO A 127 8.99 -14.19 4.22
N ASN A 128 8.45 -13.83 5.38
CA ASN A 128 7.77 -14.77 6.27
C ASN A 128 6.25 -14.69 6.18
N THR A 129 5.72 -13.87 5.28
CA THR A 129 4.29 -13.73 5.10
C THR A 129 3.78 -14.78 4.11
N ASN A 130 2.63 -15.36 4.41
CA ASN A 130 1.98 -16.28 3.47
C ASN A 130 1.47 -15.49 2.27
N HIS A 131 2.01 -15.78 1.10
CA HIS A 131 1.59 -15.12 -0.13
C HIS A 131 0.75 -16.07 -0.97
N ARG A 132 -0.44 -15.65 -1.31
CA ARG A 132 -1.38 -16.40 -2.14
C ARG A 132 -1.71 -15.62 -3.40
N ASN A 133 -1.84 -16.33 -4.51
CA ASN A 133 -2.31 -15.71 -5.74
C ASN A 133 -3.83 -15.65 -5.76
N CYS A 134 -4.37 -14.53 -6.21
CA CYS A 134 -5.80 -14.39 -6.46
C CYS A 134 -6.17 -15.24 -7.68
N ARG A 135 -7.26 -15.96 -7.59
CA ARG A 135 -7.76 -16.79 -8.70
C ARG A 135 -8.87 -16.10 -9.47
#